data_cb7e4606ca4bf9effbc6f73a77fcbaf2
#
_entry.id   cb7e4606ca4bf9effbc6f73a77fcbaf2
#
_cell.length_a   1.000
_cell.length_b   1.000
_cell.length_c   1.000
_cell.angle_alpha   90.00
_cell.angle_beta   90.00
_cell.angle_gamma   90.00
#
_symmetry.space_group_name_H-M   'P 1'
#
loop_
_entity.id
_entity.type
_entity.pdbx_description
1 polymer ?
#
loop_
_entity_poly.entity_id
_entity_poly.type
_entity_poly.pdbx_seq_one_letter_code
_entity_poly.pdbx_strand_id
1 'polypeptide(L)'
;TMAATPFLVQLAPKIVNKYFAPKVEDEDNENQILKTDHEIIVGYGLGGQYVAKALKRMGIPYIILELNADTVAREKARGENIIYGDASREAVLEYAEIRTAKTIVITIPHMDSVKGIITAARRLNPQVSIITRSKFISETSELYHLGADEVIVDERESAIQIFRRILM
;
A
#
# COMPACT_ATOMS: atom_id res chain seq x y z
N THR A 1 -15.10 32.10 -34.96
CA THR A 1 -15.07 30.74 -34.41
C THR A 1 -13.85 30.44 -33.54
N MET A 2 -13.16 31.44 -32.95
CA MET A 2 -11.97 31.27 -32.12
C MET A 2 -12.17 31.58 -30.62
N ALA A 3 -13.42 31.69 -30.14
CA ALA A 3 -13.69 32.08 -28.74
C ALA A 3 -14.15 30.94 -27.81
N ALA A 4 -14.26 29.70 -28.31
CA ALA A 4 -14.77 28.56 -27.51
C ALA A 4 -13.66 27.70 -26.82
N THR A 5 -12.43 27.87 -27.24
CA THR A 5 -11.30 27.03 -26.75
C THR A 5 -10.94 27.26 -25.28
N PRO A 6 -10.96 28.47 -24.70
CA PRO A 6 -10.62 28.68 -23.29
C PRO A 6 -11.66 28.09 -22.34
N PHE A 7 -12.93 27.98 -22.75
CA PHE A 7 -14.00 27.43 -21.90
C PHE A 7 -13.94 25.92 -21.75
N LEU A 8 -13.48 25.20 -22.78
CA LEU A 8 -13.32 23.76 -22.77
C LEU A 8 -12.11 23.32 -21.90
N VAL A 9 -11.05 24.11 -21.86
CA VAL A 9 -9.86 23.80 -21.02
C VAL A 9 -10.15 23.98 -19.53
N GLN A 10 -11.04 24.90 -19.15
CA GLN A 10 -11.43 25.08 -17.74
C GLN A 10 -12.45 24.05 -17.26
N LEU A 11 -13.20 23.43 -18.18
CA LEU A 11 -14.15 22.35 -17.86
C LEU A 11 -13.52 20.96 -17.84
N ALA A 12 -12.36 20.79 -18.49
CA ALA A 12 -11.67 19.52 -18.56
C ALA A 12 -11.36 18.88 -17.17
N PRO A 13 -10.86 19.61 -16.16
CA PRO A 13 -10.62 19.02 -14.82
C PRO A 13 -11.89 18.53 -14.13
N LYS A 14 -13.01 19.26 -14.33
CA LYS A 14 -14.31 18.88 -13.72
C LYS A 14 -14.96 17.68 -14.40
N ILE A 15 -14.75 17.55 -15.71
CA ILE A 15 -15.27 16.43 -16.51
C ILE A 15 -14.41 15.20 -16.27
N VAL A 16 -13.08 15.34 -16.23
CA VAL A 16 -12.16 14.24 -15.92
C VAL A 16 -12.39 13.70 -14.51
N ASN A 17 -12.56 14.56 -13.50
CA ASN A 17 -12.91 14.12 -12.15
C ASN A 17 -14.30 13.47 -12.05
N LYS A 18 -15.25 13.83 -12.91
CA LYS A 18 -16.60 13.26 -12.86
C LYS A 18 -16.74 11.94 -13.62
N TYR A 19 -15.93 11.72 -14.68
CA TYR A 19 -16.05 10.54 -15.56
C TYR A 19 -14.86 9.60 -15.51
N PHE A 20 -13.70 10.03 -15.00
CA PHE A 20 -12.47 9.24 -14.87
C PHE A 20 -11.92 9.17 -13.44
N ALA A 21 -12.56 9.82 -12.47
CA ALA A 21 -12.37 9.40 -11.10
C ALA A 21 -12.82 7.93 -11.03
N PRO A 22 -12.03 7.00 -10.48
CA PRO A 22 -12.53 5.67 -10.20
C PRO A 22 -13.80 5.86 -9.38
N LYS A 23 -14.93 5.41 -9.92
CA LYS A 23 -16.16 5.29 -9.17
C LYS A 23 -15.84 4.32 -8.05
N VAL A 24 -15.59 4.85 -6.88
CA VAL A 24 -15.75 4.08 -5.66
C VAL A 24 -17.24 3.81 -5.65
N GLU A 25 -17.64 2.66 -6.17
CA GLU A 25 -18.99 2.18 -5.99
C GLU A 25 -19.10 1.90 -4.50
N ASP A 26 -19.76 2.82 -3.80
CA ASP A 26 -20.36 2.58 -2.51
C ASP A 26 -21.45 1.49 -2.70
N GLU A 27 -21.02 0.26 -2.92
CA GLU A 27 -21.85 -0.90 -2.65
C GLU A 27 -21.61 -1.28 -1.20
N ASP A 28 -22.65 -1.02 -0.42
CA ASP A 28 -22.92 -1.47 0.92
C ASP A 28 -22.18 -2.75 1.31
N ASN A 29 -20.96 -2.61 1.80
CA ASN A 29 -20.36 -3.54 2.72
C ASN A 29 -20.24 -2.83 4.06
N GLU A 30 -21.35 -2.76 4.75
CA GLU A 30 -21.51 -2.40 6.16
C GLU A 30 -20.74 -3.34 7.09
N ASN A 31 -19.56 -3.83 6.73
CA ASN A 31 -18.80 -4.69 7.61
C ASN A 31 -17.29 -4.66 7.32
N GLN A 32 -16.68 -3.50 7.49
CA GLN A 32 -15.36 -3.43 8.11
C GLN A 32 -15.03 -1.96 8.38
N ILE A 33 -15.67 -1.41 9.42
CA ILE A 33 -15.10 -0.28 10.14
C ILE A 33 -13.72 -0.77 10.57
N LEU A 34 -12.69 -0.31 9.88
CA LEU A 34 -11.32 -0.50 10.32
C LEU A 34 -11.24 0.18 11.69
N LYS A 35 -11.26 -0.62 12.74
CA LYS A 35 -11.04 -0.14 14.09
C LYS A 35 -9.61 0.38 14.14
N THR A 36 -9.38 1.40 14.95
CA THR A 36 -8.05 1.85 15.34
C THR A 36 -7.10 0.67 15.56
N ASP A 37 -5.81 0.83 15.26
CA ASP A 37 -4.75 -0.18 15.43
C ASP A 37 -4.76 -1.35 14.41
N HIS A 38 -5.17 -1.09 13.17
CA HIS A 38 -5.06 -2.07 12.09
C HIS A 38 -3.72 -1.97 11.35
N GLU A 39 -3.42 -2.98 10.54
CA GLU A 39 -2.25 -3.04 9.68
C GLU A 39 -2.62 -2.70 8.23
N ILE A 40 -1.76 -1.95 7.52
CA ILE A 40 -1.92 -1.70 6.09
C ILE A 40 -0.85 -2.52 5.35
N ILE A 41 -1.28 -3.32 4.38
CA ILE A 41 -0.37 -4.09 3.51
C ILE A 41 -0.38 -3.45 2.13
N VAL A 42 0.78 -3.03 1.63
CA VAL A 42 0.92 -2.51 0.27
C VAL A 42 1.52 -3.56 -0.64
N GLY A 43 0.73 -3.98 -1.63
CA GLY A 43 1.02 -5.04 -2.57
C GLY A 43 0.50 -6.41 -2.11
N TYR A 44 -0.14 -7.15 -3.03
CA TYR A 44 -0.66 -8.50 -2.78
C TYR A 44 0.06 -9.56 -3.62
N GLY A 45 1.35 -9.32 -3.89
CA GLY A 45 2.26 -10.34 -4.38
C GLY A 45 2.52 -11.42 -3.32
N LEU A 46 3.47 -12.32 -3.57
CA LEU A 46 3.74 -13.45 -2.66
C LEU A 46 4.00 -12.99 -1.21
N GLY A 47 4.82 -11.94 -1.02
CA GLY A 47 5.12 -11.40 0.31
C GLY A 47 3.87 -10.88 1.03
N GLY A 48 3.06 -10.04 0.34
CA GLY A 48 1.81 -9.51 0.89
C GLY A 48 0.81 -10.59 1.27
N GLN A 49 0.69 -11.65 0.44
CA GLN A 49 -0.17 -12.80 0.75
C GLN A 49 0.27 -13.53 2.03
N TYR A 50 1.58 -13.72 2.23
CA TYR A 50 2.08 -14.36 3.47
C TYR A 50 1.80 -13.49 4.69
N VAL A 51 2.02 -12.17 4.60
CA VAL A 51 1.72 -11.22 5.68
C VAL A 51 0.22 -11.25 6.00
N ALA A 52 -0.65 -11.09 5.01
CA ALA A 52 -2.10 -11.13 5.18
C ALA A 52 -2.57 -12.43 5.83
N LYS A 53 -2.04 -13.58 5.37
CA LYS A 53 -2.36 -14.89 5.94
C LYS A 53 -1.92 -15.02 7.41
N ALA A 54 -0.77 -14.46 7.78
CA ALA A 54 -0.29 -14.45 9.15
C ALA A 54 -1.19 -13.59 10.05
N LEU A 55 -1.49 -12.35 9.63
CA LEU A 55 -2.37 -11.44 10.37
C LEU A 55 -3.77 -12.03 10.55
N LYS A 56 -4.33 -12.63 9.51
CA LYS A 56 -5.64 -13.29 9.56
C LYS A 56 -5.67 -14.43 10.59
N ARG A 57 -4.62 -15.25 10.65
CA ARG A 57 -4.51 -16.33 11.65
C ARG A 57 -4.39 -15.81 13.09
N MET A 58 -3.79 -14.63 13.26
CA MET A 58 -3.63 -13.99 14.56
C MET A 58 -4.84 -13.14 14.96
N GLY A 59 -5.84 -13.00 14.08
CA GLY A 59 -7.01 -12.15 14.33
C GLY A 59 -6.68 -10.65 14.34
N ILE A 60 -5.56 -10.24 13.72
CA ILE A 60 -5.15 -8.84 13.62
C ILE A 60 -5.86 -8.21 12.43
N PRO A 61 -6.59 -7.09 12.61
CA PRO A 61 -7.28 -6.42 11.52
C PRO A 61 -6.28 -5.81 10.53
N TYR A 62 -6.56 -5.93 9.24
CA TYR A 62 -5.72 -5.36 8.18
C TYR A 62 -6.53 -4.97 6.95
N ILE A 63 -5.93 -4.12 6.12
CA ILE A 63 -6.41 -3.78 4.78
C ILE A 63 -5.26 -3.88 3.79
N ILE A 64 -5.55 -4.31 2.58
CA ILE A 64 -4.58 -4.47 1.51
C ILE A 64 -4.81 -3.40 0.44
N LEU A 65 -3.74 -2.73 0.03
CA LEU A 65 -3.70 -1.81 -1.11
C LEU A 65 -3.00 -2.49 -2.29
N GLU A 66 -3.68 -2.64 -3.43
CA GLU A 66 -3.15 -3.32 -4.61
C GLU A 66 -3.49 -2.54 -5.89
N LEU A 67 -2.53 -2.49 -6.83
CA LEU A 67 -2.67 -1.79 -8.12
C LEU A 67 -3.22 -2.68 -9.24
N ASN A 68 -3.21 -3.99 -9.08
CA ASN A 68 -3.75 -4.91 -10.08
C ASN A 68 -5.24 -5.12 -9.86
N ALA A 69 -6.06 -4.54 -10.73
CA ALA A 69 -7.52 -4.59 -10.64
C ALA A 69 -8.09 -6.02 -10.67
N ASP A 70 -7.50 -6.92 -11.48
CA ASP A 70 -7.95 -8.31 -11.57
C ASP A 70 -7.66 -9.08 -10.27
N THR A 71 -6.52 -8.81 -9.66
CA THR A 71 -6.18 -9.35 -8.35
C THR A 71 -7.15 -8.86 -7.29
N VAL A 72 -7.44 -7.55 -7.26
CA VAL A 72 -8.41 -6.97 -6.32
C VAL A 72 -9.79 -7.60 -6.49
N ALA A 73 -10.33 -7.66 -7.71
CA ALA A 73 -11.64 -8.25 -7.99
C ALA A 73 -11.71 -9.71 -7.55
N ARG A 74 -10.70 -10.51 -7.88
CA ARG A 74 -10.63 -11.94 -7.53
C ARG A 74 -10.57 -12.16 -6.03
N GLU A 75 -9.73 -11.43 -5.32
CA GLU A 75 -9.53 -11.65 -3.89
C GLU A 75 -10.66 -11.04 -3.05
N LYS A 76 -11.22 -9.91 -3.49
CA LYS A 76 -12.43 -9.33 -2.87
C LYS A 76 -13.61 -10.31 -2.94
N ALA A 77 -13.80 -11.00 -4.08
CA ALA A 77 -14.81 -12.05 -4.22
C ALA A 77 -14.59 -13.25 -3.29
N ARG A 78 -13.36 -13.44 -2.78
CA ARG A 78 -13.00 -14.46 -1.78
C ARG A 78 -13.13 -13.98 -0.34
N GLY A 79 -13.63 -12.75 -0.15
CA GLY A 79 -13.80 -12.15 1.17
C GLY A 79 -12.52 -11.57 1.76
N GLU A 80 -11.52 -11.24 0.92
CA GLU A 80 -10.31 -10.56 1.39
C GLU A 80 -10.55 -9.05 1.50
N ASN A 81 -9.99 -8.43 2.56
CA ASN A 81 -10.08 -6.98 2.75
C ASN A 81 -9.03 -6.28 1.89
N ILE A 82 -9.34 -6.12 0.62
CA ILE A 82 -8.44 -5.58 -0.39
C ILE A 82 -9.12 -4.48 -1.19
N ILE A 83 -8.40 -3.38 -1.42
CA ILE A 83 -8.87 -2.26 -2.24
C ILE A 83 -7.90 -1.97 -3.37
N TYR A 84 -8.45 -1.48 -4.47
CA TYR A 84 -7.68 -0.99 -5.60
C TYR A 84 -7.19 0.44 -5.32
N GLY A 85 -5.88 0.67 -5.43
CA GLY A 85 -5.34 2.02 -5.31
C GLY A 85 -3.82 2.08 -5.33
N ASP A 86 -3.33 3.22 -5.77
CA ASP A 86 -1.91 3.57 -5.72
C ASP A 86 -1.59 4.15 -4.33
N ALA A 87 -0.90 3.36 -3.51
CA ALA A 87 -0.52 3.75 -2.16
C ALA A 87 0.47 4.93 -2.08
N SER A 88 1.07 5.36 -3.19
CA SER A 88 1.86 6.60 -3.25
C SER A 88 1.00 7.87 -3.19
N ARG A 89 -0.31 7.72 -3.42
CA ARG A 89 -1.29 8.81 -3.34
C ARG A 89 -1.87 8.91 -1.93
N GLU A 90 -1.79 10.09 -1.34
CA GLU A 90 -2.30 10.34 0.01
C GLU A 90 -3.76 9.98 0.19
N ALA A 91 -4.61 10.31 -0.80
CA ALA A 91 -6.03 9.98 -0.74
C ALA A 91 -6.30 8.47 -0.60
N VAL A 92 -5.44 7.61 -1.17
CA VAL A 92 -5.54 6.15 -1.04
C VAL A 92 -5.12 5.68 0.34
N LEU A 93 -4.05 6.27 0.90
CA LEU A 93 -3.63 5.99 2.27
C LEU A 93 -4.66 6.50 3.30
N GLU A 94 -5.27 7.66 3.06
CA GLU A 94 -6.36 8.18 3.90
C GLU A 94 -7.59 7.28 3.84
N TYR A 95 -7.97 6.77 2.66
CA TYR A 95 -9.05 5.79 2.52
C TYR A 95 -8.75 4.48 3.27
N ALA A 96 -7.46 4.10 3.37
CA ALA A 96 -7.01 2.97 4.18
C ALA A 96 -6.84 3.32 5.67
N GLU A 97 -7.32 4.48 6.13
CA GLU A 97 -7.28 4.94 7.53
C GLU A 97 -5.85 4.97 8.10
N ILE A 98 -4.86 5.43 7.30
CA ILE A 98 -3.45 5.50 7.71
C ILE A 98 -3.25 6.28 9.02
N ARG A 99 -4.11 7.25 9.33
CA ARG A 99 -3.99 8.09 10.55
C ARG A 99 -4.17 7.30 11.83
N THR A 100 -4.90 6.19 11.79
CA THR A 100 -5.17 5.31 12.93
C THR A 100 -4.53 3.92 12.77
N ALA A 101 -3.82 3.69 11.68
CA ALA A 101 -3.08 2.46 11.45
C ALA A 101 -1.89 2.35 12.40
N LYS A 102 -1.62 1.14 12.86
CA LYS A 102 -0.48 0.81 13.69
C LYS A 102 0.79 0.63 12.85
N THR A 103 0.68 -0.12 11.76
CA THR A 103 1.81 -0.44 10.90
C THR A 103 1.41 -0.35 9.42
N ILE A 104 2.32 0.07 8.57
CA ILE A 104 2.25 -0.10 7.13
C ILE A 104 3.39 -1.00 6.66
N VAL A 105 3.05 -2.12 6.01
CA VAL A 105 3.99 -3.10 5.49
C VAL A 105 4.04 -2.99 3.97
N ILE A 106 5.16 -2.54 3.41
CA ILE A 106 5.33 -2.30 1.99
C ILE A 106 6.07 -3.50 1.38
N THR A 107 5.37 -4.30 0.56
CA THR A 107 5.91 -5.54 -0.02
C THR A 107 6.20 -5.44 -1.52
N ILE A 108 5.95 -4.28 -2.14
CA ILE A 108 6.17 -4.07 -3.57
C ILE A 108 7.68 -3.95 -3.89
N PRO A 109 8.12 -4.36 -5.10
CA PRO A 109 9.54 -4.35 -5.47
C PRO A 109 10.02 -3.02 -6.08
N HIS A 110 9.12 -2.10 -6.43
CA HIS A 110 9.44 -0.90 -7.20
C HIS A 110 9.93 0.21 -6.28
N MET A 111 11.24 0.49 -6.27
CA MET A 111 11.89 1.38 -5.31
C MET A 111 11.32 2.81 -5.30
N ASP A 112 11.06 3.41 -6.47
CA ASP A 112 10.49 4.76 -6.54
C ASP A 112 9.10 4.83 -5.91
N SER A 113 8.28 3.79 -6.12
CA SER A 113 6.97 3.70 -5.47
C SER A 113 7.11 3.51 -3.96
N VAL A 114 8.05 2.67 -3.50
CA VAL A 114 8.35 2.47 -2.07
C VAL A 114 8.70 3.80 -1.40
N LYS A 115 9.61 4.58 -1.99
CA LYS A 115 10.01 5.89 -1.50
C LYS A 115 8.83 6.86 -1.40
N GLY A 116 8.00 6.91 -2.44
CA GLY A 116 6.79 7.74 -2.47
C GLY A 116 5.81 7.37 -1.35
N ILE A 117 5.59 6.07 -1.13
CA ILE A 117 4.69 5.56 -0.09
C ILE A 117 5.21 5.90 1.31
N ILE A 118 6.50 5.67 1.58
CA ILE A 118 7.12 6.01 2.88
C ILE A 118 6.93 7.49 3.18
N THR A 119 7.24 8.35 2.21
CA THR A 119 7.11 9.80 2.34
C THR A 119 5.66 10.23 2.62
N ALA A 120 4.70 9.70 1.88
CA ALA A 120 3.29 9.99 2.06
C ALA A 120 2.76 9.48 3.41
N ALA A 121 3.11 8.23 3.78
CA ALA A 121 2.69 7.62 5.04
C ALA A 121 3.22 8.41 6.24
N ARG A 122 4.50 8.76 6.25
CA ARG A 122 5.12 9.53 7.33
C ARG A 122 4.54 10.93 7.48
N ARG A 123 4.15 11.56 6.36
CA ARG A 123 3.48 12.87 6.37
C ARG A 123 2.08 12.78 6.97
N LEU A 124 1.31 11.74 6.65
CA LEU A 124 -0.07 11.56 7.12
C LEU A 124 -0.14 11.06 8.56
N ASN A 125 0.77 10.17 8.94
CA ASN A 125 0.88 9.64 10.28
C ASN A 125 2.36 9.54 10.71
N PRO A 126 2.88 10.54 11.45
CA PRO A 126 4.27 10.52 11.93
C PRO A 126 4.60 9.35 12.87
N GLN A 127 3.61 8.69 13.45
CA GLN A 127 3.77 7.63 14.44
C GLN A 127 3.56 6.21 13.87
N VAL A 128 3.07 6.07 12.63
CA VAL A 128 2.86 4.76 12.04
C VAL A 128 4.20 4.01 11.91
N SER A 129 4.23 2.76 12.29
CA SER A 129 5.41 1.90 12.04
C SER A 129 5.50 1.56 10.57
N ILE A 130 6.62 1.85 9.91
CA ILE A 130 6.83 1.60 8.48
C ILE A 130 7.83 0.48 8.31
N ILE A 131 7.36 -0.67 7.84
CA ILE A 131 8.18 -1.83 7.51
C ILE A 131 8.21 -1.97 5.99
N THR A 132 9.38 -2.06 5.41
CA THR A 132 9.53 -2.27 3.97
C THR A 132 10.57 -3.33 3.66
N ARG A 133 10.54 -3.83 2.43
CA ARG A 133 11.59 -4.69 1.91
C ARG A 133 12.44 -3.94 0.91
N SER A 134 13.71 -4.33 0.80
CA SER A 134 14.62 -3.94 -0.25
C SER A 134 15.33 -5.16 -0.83
N LYS A 135 15.65 -5.11 -2.11
CA LYS A 135 16.44 -6.16 -2.75
C LYS A 135 17.90 -6.08 -2.31
N PHE A 136 18.45 -4.86 -2.26
CA PHE A 136 19.87 -4.59 -2.06
C PHE A 136 20.16 -3.84 -0.76
N ILE A 137 21.26 -4.19 -0.12
CA ILE A 137 21.71 -3.53 1.12
C ILE A 137 22.03 -2.04 0.88
N SER A 138 22.46 -1.68 -0.32
CA SER A 138 22.79 -0.29 -0.70
C SER A 138 21.60 0.67 -0.67
N GLU A 139 20.37 0.16 -0.73
CA GLU A 139 19.13 0.96 -0.72
C GLU A 139 18.65 1.30 0.71
N THR A 140 19.15 0.59 1.70
CA THR A 140 18.63 0.68 3.08
C THR A 140 18.79 2.06 3.71
N SER A 141 19.95 2.68 3.52
CA SER A 141 20.25 3.99 4.11
C SER A 141 19.25 5.06 3.65
N GLU A 142 18.89 5.07 2.37
CA GLU A 142 17.93 6.01 1.81
C GLU A 142 16.52 5.77 2.37
N LEU A 143 16.10 4.50 2.48
CA LEU A 143 14.79 4.16 3.02
C LEU A 143 14.63 4.57 4.49
N TYR A 144 15.65 4.36 5.30
CA TYR A 144 15.67 4.85 6.69
C TYR A 144 15.62 6.39 6.76
N HIS A 145 16.36 7.09 5.90
CA HIS A 145 16.32 8.57 5.84
C HIS A 145 14.93 9.09 5.44
N LEU A 146 14.20 8.39 4.62
CA LEU A 146 12.83 8.73 4.24
C LEU A 146 11.81 8.43 5.34
N GLY A 147 12.20 7.68 6.36
CA GLY A 147 11.37 7.42 7.53
C GLY A 147 10.87 5.99 7.67
N ALA A 148 11.45 5.00 6.98
CA ALA A 148 11.20 3.60 7.30
C ALA A 148 11.76 3.28 8.69
N ASP A 149 11.02 2.50 9.49
CA ASP A 149 11.47 2.04 10.80
C ASP A 149 12.21 0.71 10.69
N GLU A 150 11.83 -0.12 9.72
CA GLU A 150 12.48 -1.41 9.48
C GLU A 150 12.61 -1.67 7.98
N VAL A 151 13.79 -2.10 7.54
CA VAL A 151 14.07 -2.47 6.15
C VAL A 151 14.58 -3.90 6.09
N ILE A 152 13.77 -4.79 5.55
CA ILE A 152 14.12 -6.20 5.35
C ILE A 152 14.87 -6.35 4.03
N VAL A 153 16.12 -6.78 4.08
CA VAL A 153 16.98 -6.93 2.89
C VAL A 153 16.93 -8.37 2.42
N ASP A 154 16.38 -8.61 1.23
CA ASP A 154 16.20 -9.95 0.66
C ASP A 154 17.51 -10.74 0.53
N GLU A 155 18.59 -10.08 0.09
CA GLU A 155 19.92 -10.70 -0.03
C GLU A 155 20.45 -11.18 1.34
N ARG A 156 20.28 -10.35 2.38
CA ARG A 156 20.74 -10.70 3.73
C ARG A 156 19.93 -11.86 4.31
N GLU A 157 18.62 -11.83 4.17
CA GLU A 157 17.74 -12.88 4.65
C GLU A 157 18.01 -14.21 3.93
N SER A 158 18.24 -14.16 2.62
CA SER A 158 18.62 -15.34 1.83
C SER A 158 19.95 -15.93 2.28
N ALA A 159 20.97 -15.09 2.53
CA ALA A 159 22.26 -15.53 3.03
C ALA A 159 22.16 -16.17 4.42
N ILE A 160 21.37 -15.59 5.33
CA ILE A 160 21.12 -16.16 6.67
C ILE A 160 20.43 -17.52 6.55
N GLN A 161 19.45 -17.66 5.65
CA GLN A 161 18.77 -18.96 5.45
C GLN A 161 19.73 -20.02 4.89
N ILE A 162 20.58 -19.67 3.94
CA ILE A 162 21.61 -20.58 3.40
C ILE A 162 22.55 -21.02 4.53
N PHE A 163 23.06 -20.06 5.33
CA PHE A 163 23.97 -20.34 6.43
C PHE A 163 23.34 -21.30 7.46
N ARG A 164 22.09 -21.06 7.85
CA ARG A 164 21.36 -21.98 8.76
C ARG A 164 21.26 -23.39 8.20
N ARG A 165 21.09 -23.57 6.90
CA ARG A 165 21.00 -24.89 6.26
C ARG A 165 22.34 -25.62 6.23
N ILE A 166 23.47 -24.88 6.17
CA ILE A 166 24.81 -25.49 6.21
C ILE A 166 25.13 -26.05 7.60
N LEU A 167 24.59 -25.44 8.66
CA LEU A 167 24.86 -25.82 10.05
C LEU A 167 23.95 -26.96 10.60
N MET A 168 22.92 -27.34 9.84
CA MET A 168 22.01 -28.45 10.17
C MET A 168 22.44 -29.74 9.46
#